data_ff803151af4492ecb8add2d6cefc315d
#
_entry.id   ff803151af4492ecb8add2d6cefc315d
#
_cell.length_a   1.000
_cell.length_b   1.000
_cell.length_c   1.000
_cell.angle_alpha   90.00
_cell.angle_beta   90.00
_cell.angle_gamma   90.00
#
_symmetry.space_group_name_H-M   'P 1'
#
loop_
_entity.id
_entity.type
_entity.pdbx_description
1 polymer ?
#
loop_
_entity_poly.entity_id
_entity_poly.type
_entity_poly.pdbx_seq_one_letter_code
_entity_poly.pdbx_strand_id
1 'polypeptide(L)'
;VAKRAISIFIVLVLGIARTGTSLGMSTADITHDYPAEIVESLQMMSSLGIMRGYGDGRLDPDGYLTRAQAAKLVYVARTGFDDNADKYKKIGFTLFADVPENYWGTGYINYLVLKGYAAGKGNGKFDPDGLITGIEYMKILLAALGYDPEIEGFTNNVYWKFNVIGAAVDAGLTAGYSGNPDLNVTRGDAALLTKNMIEARTVSYDKSKNRIFSVQTFGKQFFDLEKVIGVVAANEETDPSLKGKTVIEVPESGTGRPGTYSVSTKFEDLGKSVIIYTKGDSFSNIYGEANIRPINRTVTTYSELNDKRESDKNSLRYWLSQSGLTIGNDYPVCVTKSFGPPLFEEFGSNGAGEKLTAIDNDSDGKVDYMVKIVERAATVTAKRATGEGSLRFDRIPGDWNSKNVDDFSALNVDDVVLAYESGGKLIVRKAGSFTGKMTSCIPAYGKATIDGVLYGASSLAFDDIDGGETDSITFSEWIADGDNFYREFKFYLDGGGHIIFITAPGDNTARQYAYVLDTSAFFGPWPDYEQIAYARLLFED
;
A
#
# COMPACT_ATOMS: atom_id res chain seq x y z
N VAL A 1 4.74 -18.68 34.83
CA VAL A 1 3.61 -17.87 34.35
C VAL A 1 4.01 -16.41 34.51
N ALA A 2 4.70 -15.84 33.53
CA ALA A 2 5.06 -14.44 33.52
C ALA A 2 4.18 -13.74 32.48
N LYS A 3 3.17 -13.00 32.97
CA LYS A 3 2.40 -12.05 32.15
C LYS A 3 3.36 -10.96 31.70
N ARG A 4 3.73 -10.91 30.41
CA ARG A 4 4.34 -9.74 29.82
C ARG A 4 3.22 -8.70 29.64
N ALA A 5 3.14 -7.78 30.60
CA ALA A 5 2.33 -6.58 30.44
C ALA A 5 3.00 -5.68 29.41
N ILE A 6 2.31 -5.40 28.32
CA ILE A 6 2.70 -4.36 27.36
C ILE A 6 2.50 -3.04 28.08
N SER A 7 3.61 -2.47 28.60
CA SER A 7 3.60 -1.12 29.18
C SER A 7 3.75 -0.12 28.04
N ILE A 8 2.64 0.48 27.65
CA ILE A 8 2.63 1.65 26.76
C ILE A 8 3.16 2.83 27.57
N PHE A 9 4.42 3.20 27.35
CA PHE A 9 4.98 4.44 27.88
C PHE A 9 4.57 5.59 26.94
N ILE A 10 3.53 6.34 27.33
CA ILE A 10 3.20 7.62 26.70
C ILE A 10 4.20 8.67 27.20
N VAL A 11 5.17 9.00 26.39
CA VAL A 11 6.02 10.18 26.62
C VAL A 11 5.38 11.38 25.92
N LEU A 12 4.72 12.22 26.70
CA LEU A 12 4.14 13.47 26.23
C LEU A 12 5.28 14.48 26.02
N VAL A 13 5.74 14.66 24.79
CA VAL A 13 6.66 15.76 24.43
C VAL A 13 5.85 16.85 23.72
N LEU A 14 5.58 17.93 24.46
CA LEU A 14 5.06 19.18 23.89
C LEU A 14 6.17 19.84 23.05
N GLY A 15 6.20 19.56 21.77
CA GLY A 15 7.04 20.23 20.78
C GLY A 15 6.21 21.14 19.89
N ILE A 16 6.53 22.42 19.87
CA ILE A 16 5.93 23.44 18.99
C ILE A 16 6.19 23.03 17.55
N ALA A 17 5.15 22.57 16.86
CA ALA A 17 5.22 22.19 15.46
C ALA A 17 5.39 23.43 14.59
N ARG A 18 6.58 23.63 14.02
CA ARG A 18 6.72 24.35 12.77
C ARG A 18 6.20 23.42 11.68
N THR A 19 5.07 23.74 11.09
CA THR A 19 4.51 23.08 9.92
C THR A 19 5.48 23.23 8.74
N GLY A 20 6.33 22.25 8.56
CA GLY A 20 7.00 22.03 7.29
C GLY A 20 5.94 21.51 6.33
N THR A 21 5.44 22.36 5.43
CA THR A 21 4.66 21.91 4.30
C THR A 21 5.54 21.01 3.45
N SER A 22 5.33 19.70 3.55
CA SER A 22 5.71 18.76 2.52
C SER A 22 4.97 19.21 1.26
N LEU A 23 5.71 19.78 0.32
CA LEU A 23 5.22 19.96 -1.05
C LEU A 23 5.06 18.54 -1.60
N GLY A 24 3.86 17.99 -1.47
CA GLY A 24 3.48 16.75 -2.09
C GLY A 24 3.65 16.88 -3.60
N MET A 25 4.78 16.40 -4.12
CA MET A 25 4.93 16.19 -5.54
C MET A 25 4.01 15.05 -5.92
N SER A 26 3.22 15.28 -6.94
CA SER A 26 2.33 14.25 -7.51
C SER A 26 3.20 13.08 -7.99
N THR A 27 3.06 11.93 -7.36
CA THR A 27 3.58 10.64 -7.81
C THR A 27 2.50 9.91 -8.62
N ALA A 28 1.67 10.66 -9.32
CA ALA A 28 0.45 10.18 -9.97
C ALA A 28 0.71 9.11 -11.06
N ASP A 29 1.92 9.02 -11.56
CA ASP A 29 2.35 8.02 -12.55
C ASP A 29 3.11 6.83 -11.92
N ILE A 30 3.29 6.81 -10.60
CA ILE A 30 3.83 5.66 -9.89
C ILE A 30 2.64 4.79 -9.45
N THR A 31 2.26 3.85 -10.29
CA THR A 31 1.18 2.90 -10.03
C THR A 31 1.70 1.65 -9.33
N HIS A 32 0.79 0.83 -8.81
CA HIS A 32 1.10 -0.48 -8.22
C HIS A 32 1.66 -1.50 -9.23
N ASP A 33 1.77 -1.14 -10.50
CA ASP A 33 2.28 -2.02 -11.56
C ASP A 33 3.82 -2.10 -11.61
N TYR A 34 4.52 -1.19 -10.90
CA TYR A 34 5.98 -1.23 -10.81
C TYR A 34 6.47 -2.09 -9.64
N PRO A 35 7.65 -2.73 -9.77
CA PRO A 35 8.30 -3.40 -8.64
C PRO A 35 8.44 -2.45 -7.42
N ALA A 36 8.21 -2.98 -6.21
CA ALA A 36 8.22 -2.19 -4.98
C ALA A 36 9.53 -1.41 -4.79
N GLU A 37 10.66 -2.00 -5.20
CA GLU A 37 11.99 -1.39 -5.12
C GLU A 37 12.12 -0.16 -6.03
N ILE A 38 11.46 -0.17 -7.19
CA ILE A 38 11.43 0.97 -8.12
C ILE A 38 10.58 2.09 -7.52
N VAL A 39 9.39 1.75 -6.99
CA VAL A 39 8.49 2.71 -6.33
C VAL A 39 9.19 3.39 -5.15
N GLU A 40 9.78 2.60 -4.24
CA GLU A 40 10.55 3.09 -3.10
C GLU A 40 11.69 4.03 -3.54
N SER A 41 12.42 3.63 -4.58
CA SER A 41 13.55 4.41 -5.09
C SER A 41 13.12 5.75 -5.67
N LEU A 42 12.04 5.79 -6.45
CA LEU A 42 11.49 7.03 -7.02
C LEU A 42 10.97 7.97 -5.93
N GLN A 43 10.27 7.44 -4.93
CA GLN A 43 9.80 8.23 -3.78
C GLN A 43 10.97 8.82 -2.98
N MET A 44 11.99 8.02 -2.70
CA MET A 44 13.20 8.47 -2.01
C MET A 44 13.93 9.55 -2.82
N MET A 45 14.17 9.34 -4.13
CA MET A 45 14.83 10.30 -4.99
C MET A 45 14.07 11.62 -5.09
N SER A 46 12.75 11.55 -5.15
CA SER A 46 11.87 12.74 -5.17
C SER A 46 11.97 13.49 -3.83
N SER A 47 11.88 12.79 -2.70
CA SER A 47 11.93 13.38 -1.36
C SER A 47 13.29 14.02 -1.02
N LEU A 48 14.37 13.43 -1.54
CA LEU A 48 15.73 14.01 -1.43
C LEU A 48 15.96 15.15 -2.43
N GLY A 49 15.00 15.43 -3.33
CA GLY A 49 15.13 16.44 -4.38
C GLY A 49 16.13 16.09 -5.48
N ILE A 50 16.61 14.83 -5.52
CA ILE A 50 17.57 14.35 -6.52
C ILE A 50 16.92 14.21 -7.87
N MET A 51 15.75 13.55 -7.91
CA MET A 51 14.94 13.40 -9.13
C MET A 51 13.65 14.19 -8.96
N ARG A 52 13.40 15.10 -9.90
CA ARG A 52 12.15 15.86 -9.97
C ARG A 52 11.35 15.40 -11.17
N GLY A 53 10.03 15.44 -11.06
CA GLY A 53 9.12 15.20 -12.17
C GLY A 53 9.23 16.29 -13.24
N TYR A 54 8.60 16.04 -14.37
CA TYR A 54 8.38 17.04 -15.41
C TYR A 54 7.43 18.14 -14.90
N GLY A 55 7.18 19.17 -15.73
CA GLY A 55 6.30 20.28 -15.33
C GLY A 55 4.87 19.91 -14.98
N ASP A 56 4.43 18.71 -15.37
CA ASP A 56 3.15 18.08 -15.00
C ASP A 56 3.21 17.22 -13.73
N GLY A 57 4.38 17.13 -13.08
CA GLY A 57 4.59 16.36 -11.85
C GLY A 57 4.91 14.87 -12.05
N ARG A 58 4.83 14.32 -13.28
CA ARG A 58 5.13 12.91 -13.55
C ARG A 58 6.63 12.64 -13.44
N LEU A 59 6.99 11.48 -12.86
CA LEU A 59 8.36 11.01 -12.76
C LEU A 59 8.83 10.22 -13.99
N ASP A 60 7.88 9.66 -14.77
CA ASP A 60 8.10 8.92 -16.01
C ASP A 60 9.10 7.76 -15.82
N PRO A 61 8.74 6.71 -15.04
CA PRO A 61 9.67 5.63 -14.68
C PRO A 61 10.24 4.88 -15.88
N ASP A 62 9.46 4.73 -16.96
CA ASP A 62 9.85 4.02 -18.20
C ASP A 62 10.64 4.90 -19.19
N GLY A 63 10.62 6.22 -18.97
CA GLY A 63 11.38 7.16 -19.79
C GLY A 63 12.89 6.93 -19.66
N TYR A 64 13.63 7.08 -20.75
CA TYR A 64 15.08 6.95 -20.73
C TYR A 64 15.79 8.19 -20.22
N LEU A 65 16.94 7.98 -19.58
CA LEU A 65 17.77 9.05 -19.03
C LEU A 65 18.76 9.56 -20.09
N THR A 66 18.84 10.90 -20.26
CA THR A 66 19.92 11.50 -21.04
C THR A 66 21.19 11.67 -20.21
N ARG A 67 22.34 11.84 -20.87
CA ARG A 67 23.63 12.04 -20.21
C ARG A 67 23.66 13.34 -19.38
N ALA A 68 23.00 14.39 -19.85
CA ALA A 68 22.86 15.64 -19.09
C ALA A 68 21.97 15.48 -17.87
N GLN A 69 20.87 14.71 -17.98
CA GLN A 69 20.00 14.39 -16.84
C GLN A 69 20.75 13.55 -15.80
N ALA A 70 21.52 12.54 -16.25
CA ALA A 70 22.37 11.76 -15.36
C ALA A 70 23.38 12.65 -14.62
N ALA A 71 23.99 13.62 -15.30
CA ALA A 71 24.89 14.58 -14.68
C ALA A 71 24.19 15.41 -13.59
N LYS A 72 22.96 15.85 -13.83
CA LYS A 72 22.16 16.57 -12.84
C LYS A 72 21.87 15.70 -11.62
N LEU A 73 21.40 14.46 -11.79
CA LEU A 73 21.10 13.55 -10.68
C LEU A 73 22.31 13.35 -9.77
N VAL A 74 23.48 13.07 -10.36
CA VAL A 74 24.71 12.85 -9.59
C VAL A 74 25.22 14.13 -8.92
N TYR A 75 25.07 15.29 -9.57
CA TYR A 75 25.41 16.57 -8.96
C TYR A 75 24.57 16.80 -7.69
N VAL A 76 23.24 16.68 -7.78
CA VAL A 76 22.33 16.88 -6.65
C VAL A 76 22.61 15.86 -5.55
N ALA A 77 22.84 14.58 -5.90
CA ALA A 77 23.21 13.55 -4.94
C ALA A 77 24.51 13.90 -4.19
N ARG A 78 25.51 14.48 -4.84
CA ARG A 78 26.81 14.85 -4.25
C ARG A 78 26.80 16.14 -3.46
N THR A 79 25.92 17.07 -3.78
CA THR A 79 25.87 18.39 -3.14
C THR A 79 24.73 18.54 -2.13
N GLY A 80 23.72 17.66 -2.20
CA GLY A 80 22.55 17.68 -1.33
C GLY A 80 21.47 18.70 -1.75
N PHE A 81 21.70 19.46 -2.83
CA PHE A 81 20.74 20.49 -3.30
C PHE A 81 20.96 20.83 -4.77
N ASP A 82 19.93 21.39 -5.41
CA ASP A 82 19.95 21.83 -6.79
C ASP A 82 20.01 23.37 -6.86
N ASP A 83 21.21 23.91 -7.04
CA ASP A 83 21.49 25.34 -7.28
C ASP A 83 21.77 25.66 -8.75
N ASN A 84 21.29 24.82 -9.67
CA ASN A 84 21.57 24.86 -11.11
C ASN A 84 23.08 24.73 -11.45
N ALA A 85 23.90 24.34 -10.52
CA ALA A 85 25.36 24.26 -10.63
C ALA A 85 26.01 25.55 -11.21
N ASP A 86 25.45 26.72 -10.87
CA ASP A 86 25.80 28.03 -11.47
C ASP A 86 27.30 28.34 -11.38
N LYS A 87 27.94 27.96 -10.27
CA LYS A 87 29.39 28.16 -10.10
C LYS A 87 30.27 27.37 -11.08
N TYR A 88 29.70 26.37 -11.74
CA TYR A 88 30.41 25.55 -12.75
C TYR A 88 30.03 25.90 -14.19
N LYS A 89 29.06 26.79 -14.42
CA LYS A 89 28.69 27.25 -15.76
C LYS A 89 29.78 28.13 -16.38
N LYS A 90 30.34 29.05 -15.59
CA LYS A 90 31.34 30.04 -16.05
C LYS A 90 32.72 29.68 -15.55
N ILE A 91 33.36 28.70 -16.18
CA ILE A 91 34.73 28.28 -15.84
C ILE A 91 35.78 28.89 -16.76
N GLY A 92 35.38 29.85 -17.61
CA GLY A 92 36.29 30.61 -18.49
C GLY A 92 36.66 29.91 -19.80
N PHE A 93 36.21 28.68 -20.03
CA PHE A 93 36.43 27.93 -21.29
C PHE A 93 35.32 26.89 -21.46
N THR A 94 35.13 26.43 -22.69
CA THR A 94 34.18 25.38 -23.03
C THR A 94 34.89 24.02 -23.02
N LEU A 95 34.42 23.10 -22.19
CA LEU A 95 34.97 21.74 -22.10
C LEU A 95 34.63 20.90 -23.36
N PHE A 96 33.43 21.10 -23.91
CA PHE A 96 32.91 20.36 -25.05
C PHE A 96 32.23 21.27 -26.06
N ALA A 97 32.46 21.06 -27.32
CA ALA A 97 31.90 21.89 -28.42
C ALA A 97 30.37 21.85 -28.51
N ASP A 98 29.77 20.75 -28.05
CA ASP A 98 28.31 20.50 -28.03
C ASP A 98 27.64 20.87 -26.68
N VAL A 99 28.37 21.49 -25.74
CA VAL A 99 27.85 21.95 -24.45
C VAL A 99 28.19 23.45 -24.30
N PRO A 100 27.44 24.33 -24.98
CA PRO A 100 27.65 25.77 -24.87
C PRO A 100 27.24 26.30 -23.48
N GLU A 101 27.76 27.46 -23.09
CA GLU A 101 27.54 28.06 -21.75
C GLU A 101 26.05 28.23 -21.40
N ASN A 102 25.20 28.52 -22.38
CA ASN A 102 23.77 28.71 -22.20
C ASN A 102 22.95 27.40 -22.22
N TYR A 103 23.58 26.24 -22.42
CA TYR A 103 22.88 24.98 -22.31
C TYR A 103 22.49 24.71 -20.84
N TRP A 104 21.29 24.22 -20.60
CA TRP A 104 20.76 24.04 -19.24
C TRP A 104 21.63 23.16 -18.35
N GLY A 105 22.24 22.14 -18.94
CA GLY A 105 23.04 21.11 -18.25
C GLY A 105 24.51 21.44 -18.07
N THR A 106 25.00 22.59 -18.60
CA THR A 106 26.43 22.93 -18.62
C THR A 106 27.10 22.87 -17.26
N GLY A 107 26.49 23.45 -16.24
CA GLY A 107 27.07 23.44 -14.89
C GLY A 107 27.21 22.04 -14.31
N TYR A 108 26.20 21.20 -14.49
CA TYR A 108 26.20 19.81 -14.02
C TYR A 108 27.26 18.97 -14.72
N ILE A 109 27.33 19.08 -16.07
CA ILE A 109 28.32 18.39 -16.90
C ILE A 109 29.74 18.81 -16.51
N ASN A 110 30.00 20.12 -16.42
CA ASN A 110 31.30 20.65 -16.02
C ASN A 110 31.72 20.14 -14.64
N TYR A 111 30.80 20.11 -13.68
CA TYR A 111 31.06 19.55 -12.36
C TYR A 111 31.53 18.10 -12.41
N LEU A 112 30.79 17.23 -13.12
CA LEU A 112 31.12 15.81 -13.21
C LEU A 112 32.49 15.58 -13.84
N VAL A 113 32.79 16.32 -14.92
CA VAL A 113 34.07 16.20 -15.63
C VAL A 113 35.24 16.72 -14.79
N LEU A 114 35.08 17.88 -14.15
CA LEU A 114 36.09 18.45 -13.25
C LEU A 114 36.35 17.57 -12.02
N LYS A 115 35.36 16.78 -11.59
CA LYS A 115 35.52 15.81 -10.50
C LYS A 115 36.00 14.44 -10.95
N GLY A 116 36.16 14.23 -12.26
CA GLY A 116 36.55 12.94 -12.82
C GLY A 116 35.48 11.86 -12.78
N TYR A 117 34.20 12.24 -12.56
CA TYR A 117 33.10 11.28 -12.51
C TYR A 117 32.62 10.85 -13.90
N ALA A 118 32.76 11.73 -14.88
CA ALA A 118 32.40 11.47 -16.26
C ALA A 118 33.44 12.02 -17.23
N ALA A 119 33.44 11.49 -18.45
CA ALA A 119 34.24 11.97 -19.58
C ALA A 119 33.37 12.18 -20.82
N GLY A 120 33.89 12.89 -21.79
CA GLY A 120 33.29 13.02 -23.13
C GLY A 120 33.29 11.71 -23.91
N LYS A 121 32.53 11.68 -25.00
CA LYS A 121 32.45 10.54 -25.95
C LYS A 121 33.62 10.51 -26.95
N GLY A 122 34.57 11.46 -26.84
CA GLY A 122 35.64 11.69 -27.78
C GLY A 122 35.36 12.85 -28.74
N ASN A 123 36.37 13.25 -29.55
CA ASN A 123 36.27 14.33 -30.53
C ASN A 123 35.77 15.67 -29.95
N GLY A 124 36.07 15.96 -28.68
CA GLY A 124 35.65 17.18 -28.01
C GLY A 124 34.15 17.30 -27.76
N LYS A 125 33.41 16.21 -27.76
CA LYS A 125 31.96 16.16 -27.51
C LYS A 125 31.60 15.40 -26.23
N PHE A 126 30.51 15.82 -25.58
CA PHE A 126 29.91 15.16 -24.41
C PHE A 126 28.67 14.35 -24.80
N ASP A 127 27.96 14.76 -25.83
CA ASP A 127 26.66 14.20 -26.25
C ASP A 127 25.59 14.34 -25.16
N PRO A 128 25.22 15.59 -24.75
CA PRO A 128 24.39 15.84 -23.56
C PRO A 128 22.97 15.29 -23.68
N ASP A 129 22.38 15.32 -24.88
CA ASP A 129 21.01 14.84 -25.15
C ASP A 129 20.99 13.35 -25.58
N GLY A 130 22.16 12.75 -25.77
CA GLY A 130 22.28 11.31 -26.00
C GLY A 130 21.88 10.51 -24.77
N LEU A 131 21.27 9.35 -25.01
CA LEU A 131 20.86 8.44 -23.94
C LEU A 131 22.09 7.79 -23.28
N ILE A 132 21.99 7.52 -21.98
CA ILE A 132 23.04 6.85 -21.21
C ILE A 132 22.68 5.39 -20.98
N THR A 133 23.64 4.48 -21.13
CA THR A 133 23.45 3.06 -20.81
C THR A 133 23.56 2.81 -19.30
N GLY A 134 22.98 1.68 -18.84
CA GLY A 134 23.05 1.29 -17.41
C GLY A 134 24.49 1.21 -16.91
N ILE A 135 25.40 0.62 -17.71
CA ILE A 135 26.79 0.46 -17.32
C ILE A 135 27.56 1.80 -17.31
N GLU A 136 27.26 2.71 -18.21
CA GLU A 136 27.83 4.07 -18.18
C GLU A 136 27.34 4.84 -16.95
N TYR A 137 26.07 4.66 -16.58
CA TYR A 137 25.51 5.27 -15.37
C TYR A 137 26.13 4.69 -14.10
N MET A 138 26.22 3.35 -13.98
CA MET A 138 26.91 2.67 -12.86
C MET A 138 28.35 3.19 -12.70
N LYS A 139 29.09 3.38 -13.81
CA LYS A 139 30.45 3.93 -13.77
C LYS A 139 30.48 5.32 -13.14
N ILE A 140 29.53 6.21 -13.48
CA ILE A 140 29.43 7.55 -12.90
C ILE A 140 29.10 7.47 -11.40
N LEU A 141 28.17 6.59 -11.02
CA LEU A 141 27.80 6.38 -9.61
C LEU A 141 28.97 5.85 -8.77
N LEU A 142 29.74 4.89 -9.29
CA LEU A 142 30.95 4.38 -8.63
C LEU A 142 31.99 5.50 -8.43
N ALA A 143 32.23 6.30 -9.46
CA ALA A 143 33.14 7.44 -9.35
C ALA A 143 32.62 8.47 -8.32
N ALA A 144 31.30 8.68 -8.25
CA ALA A 144 30.70 9.53 -7.23
C ALA A 144 30.81 8.94 -5.82
N LEU A 145 30.84 7.61 -5.65
CA LEU A 145 31.16 6.94 -4.38
C LEU A 145 32.63 7.10 -3.95
N GLY A 146 33.52 7.48 -4.90
CA GLY A 146 34.94 7.65 -4.65
C GLY A 146 35.83 6.58 -5.24
N TYR A 147 35.29 5.66 -6.06
CA TYR A 147 36.09 4.72 -6.85
C TYR A 147 36.92 5.50 -7.86
N ASP A 148 38.23 5.27 -7.87
CA ASP A 148 39.15 5.90 -8.83
C ASP A 148 39.07 5.14 -10.17
N PRO A 149 38.61 5.78 -11.28
CA PRO A 149 38.44 5.08 -12.55
C PRO A 149 39.73 4.51 -13.16
N GLU A 150 40.90 5.06 -12.84
CA GLU A 150 42.17 4.56 -13.32
C GLU A 150 42.64 3.36 -12.51
N ILE A 151 42.57 3.45 -11.18
CA ILE A 151 42.95 2.34 -10.28
C ILE A 151 42.07 1.11 -10.53
N GLU A 152 40.76 1.35 -10.72
CA GLU A 152 39.77 0.30 -10.92
C GLU A 152 39.70 -0.23 -12.37
N GLY A 153 40.45 0.41 -13.28
CA GLY A 153 40.44 0.00 -14.69
C GLY A 153 39.11 0.27 -15.40
N PHE A 154 38.38 1.33 -15.00
CA PHE A 154 37.16 1.78 -15.67
C PHE A 154 37.46 2.62 -16.92
N THR A 155 38.71 2.98 -17.17
CA THR A 155 39.19 3.76 -18.30
C THR A 155 40.40 3.08 -18.95
N ASN A 156 40.59 3.30 -20.24
CA ASN A 156 41.74 2.81 -20.97
C ASN A 156 42.02 1.28 -20.84
N ASN A 157 40.99 0.50 -20.60
CA ASN A 157 41.06 -0.94 -20.37
C ASN A 157 40.00 -1.66 -21.23
N VAL A 158 40.36 -2.69 -21.94
CA VAL A 158 39.44 -3.47 -22.78
C VAL A 158 38.36 -4.18 -21.94
N TYR A 159 38.63 -4.45 -20.67
CA TYR A 159 37.73 -5.10 -19.72
C TYR A 159 36.95 -4.11 -18.86
N TRP A 160 36.95 -2.81 -19.19
CA TRP A 160 36.36 -1.78 -18.36
C TRP A 160 34.91 -2.08 -17.96
N LYS A 161 34.12 -2.69 -18.83
CA LYS A 161 32.74 -3.08 -18.52
C LYS A 161 32.66 -4.12 -17.42
N PHE A 162 33.50 -5.16 -17.49
CA PHE A 162 33.58 -6.19 -16.43
C PHE A 162 33.99 -5.58 -15.09
N ASN A 163 34.97 -4.68 -15.12
CA ASN A 163 35.45 -4.01 -13.92
C ASN A 163 34.35 -3.14 -13.29
N VAL A 164 33.58 -2.39 -14.10
CA VAL A 164 32.45 -1.59 -13.62
C VAL A 164 31.37 -2.48 -13.04
N ILE A 165 30.97 -3.56 -13.73
CA ILE A 165 29.91 -4.46 -13.21
C ILE A 165 30.37 -5.13 -11.91
N GLY A 166 31.59 -5.64 -11.84
CA GLY A 166 32.15 -6.24 -10.63
C GLY A 166 32.14 -5.27 -9.44
N ALA A 167 32.65 -4.06 -9.65
CA ALA A 167 32.63 -3.04 -8.61
C ALA A 167 31.22 -2.59 -8.22
N ALA A 168 30.27 -2.55 -9.17
CA ALA A 168 28.87 -2.21 -8.90
C ALA A 168 28.18 -3.29 -8.07
N VAL A 169 28.45 -4.57 -8.33
CA VAL A 169 27.96 -5.69 -7.51
C VAL A 169 28.58 -5.61 -6.11
N ASP A 170 29.89 -5.46 -6.00
CA ASP A 170 30.60 -5.35 -4.71
C ASP A 170 30.12 -4.18 -3.85
N ALA A 171 29.78 -3.06 -4.50
CA ALA A 171 29.23 -1.88 -3.84
C ALA A 171 27.74 -2.00 -3.50
N GLY A 172 27.07 -3.04 -3.96
CA GLY A 172 25.62 -3.24 -3.79
C GLY A 172 24.74 -2.40 -4.72
N LEU A 173 25.33 -1.70 -5.74
CA LEU A 173 24.58 -0.84 -6.65
C LEU A 173 23.53 -1.61 -7.45
N THR A 174 23.78 -2.87 -7.75
CA THR A 174 22.93 -3.70 -8.61
C THR A 174 21.81 -4.43 -7.84
N ALA A 175 21.67 -4.21 -6.54
CA ALA A 175 20.61 -4.85 -5.76
C ALA A 175 19.22 -4.49 -6.33
N GLY A 176 18.42 -5.52 -6.67
CA GLY A 176 17.10 -5.34 -7.30
C GLY A 176 17.11 -4.89 -8.76
N TYR A 177 18.27 -4.59 -9.35
CA TYR A 177 18.38 -4.20 -10.76
C TYR A 177 18.29 -5.42 -11.68
N SER A 178 17.25 -5.47 -12.51
CA SER A 178 17.01 -6.55 -13.48
C SER A 178 17.24 -6.13 -14.93
N GLY A 179 17.57 -4.84 -15.18
CA GLY A 179 17.81 -4.32 -16.51
C GLY A 179 19.10 -4.86 -17.15
N ASN A 180 19.17 -4.78 -18.48
CA ASN A 180 20.42 -5.05 -19.20
C ASN A 180 21.34 -3.82 -19.13
N PRO A 181 22.53 -3.90 -18.49
CA PRO A 181 23.39 -2.73 -18.32
C PRO A 181 23.98 -2.17 -19.63
N ASP A 182 23.97 -2.95 -20.72
CA ASP A 182 24.42 -2.46 -22.03
C ASP A 182 23.34 -1.65 -22.79
N LEU A 183 22.11 -1.67 -22.32
CA LEU A 183 21.01 -0.87 -22.89
C LEU A 183 20.84 0.47 -22.16
N ASN A 184 20.07 1.36 -22.78
CA ASN A 184 19.74 2.65 -22.18
C ASN A 184 19.00 2.46 -20.87
N VAL A 185 19.43 3.18 -19.82
CA VAL A 185 18.82 3.08 -18.50
C VAL A 185 17.52 3.87 -18.45
N THR A 186 16.47 3.27 -17.86
CA THR A 186 15.22 3.97 -17.59
C THR A 186 15.36 4.89 -16.37
N ARG A 187 14.44 5.83 -16.19
CA ARG A 187 14.42 6.71 -15.00
C ARG A 187 14.13 5.93 -13.72
N GLY A 188 13.30 4.89 -13.79
CA GLY A 188 13.05 3.98 -12.67
C GLY A 188 14.31 3.22 -12.25
N ASP A 189 14.99 2.59 -13.21
CA ASP A 189 16.26 1.90 -12.97
C ASP A 189 17.35 2.85 -12.46
N ALA A 190 17.42 4.06 -13.03
CA ALA A 190 18.37 5.06 -12.58
C ALA A 190 18.09 5.52 -11.13
N ALA A 191 16.81 5.62 -10.74
CA ALA A 191 16.44 5.89 -9.36
C ALA A 191 16.89 4.77 -8.42
N LEU A 192 16.67 3.50 -8.82
CA LEU A 192 17.10 2.32 -8.05
C LEU A 192 18.63 2.29 -7.87
N LEU A 193 19.37 2.42 -8.95
CA LEU A 193 20.85 2.45 -8.92
C LEU A 193 21.35 3.60 -8.03
N THR A 194 20.71 4.78 -8.10
CA THR A 194 21.08 5.94 -7.27
C THR A 194 20.72 5.73 -5.80
N LYS A 195 19.55 5.13 -5.49
CA LYS A 195 19.19 4.74 -4.12
C LYS A 195 20.24 3.80 -3.55
N ASN A 196 20.63 2.78 -4.30
CA ASN A 196 21.64 1.82 -3.87
C ASN A 196 22.99 2.50 -3.63
N MET A 197 23.37 3.48 -4.47
CA MET A 197 24.55 4.32 -4.21
C MET A 197 24.43 5.08 -2.89
N ILE A 198 23.27 5.65 -2.59
CA ILE A 198 23.05 6.40 -1.33
C ILE A 198 23.18 5.49 -0.12
N GLU A 199 22.79 4.23 -0.21
CA GLU A 199 22.94 3.23 0.85
C GLU A 199 24.35 2.63 0.92
N ALA A 200 25.17 2.79 -0.11
CA ALA A 200 26.52 2.26 -0.17
C ALA A 200 27.50 3.09 0.65
N ARG A 201 28.61 2.47 1.05
CA ARG A 201 29.75 3.16 1.69
C ARG A 201 30.60 3.88 0.66
N THR A 202 31.08 5.08 1.00
CA THR A 202 32.05 5.77 0.15
C THR A 202 33.43 5.11 0.24
N VAL A 203 34.24 5.30 -0.81
CA VAL A 203 35.56 4.69 -0.98
C VAL A 203 36.63 5.78 -1.07
N SER A 204 37.78 5.48 -0.53
CA SER A 204 39.04 6.20 -0.71
C SER A 204 40.17 5.17 -0.89
N TYR A 205 41.40 5.65 -1.13
CA TYR A 205 42.54 4.77 -1.35
C TYR A 205 43.71 5.17 -0.42
N ASP A 206 44.43 4.14 0.02
CA ASP A 206 45.70 4.34 0.70
C ASP A 206 46.84 4.65 -0.30
N LYS A 207 48.06 4.84 0.23
CA LYS A 207 49.25 5.08 -0.60
C LYS A 207 49.63 3.92 -1.51
N SER A 208 49.17 2.70 -1.19
CA SER A 208 49.37 1.48 -1.96
C SER A 208 48.23 1.18 -2.91
N LYS A 209 47.29 2.13 -3.07
CA LYS A 209 46.09 2.01 -3.90
C LYS A 209 45.10 0.93 -3.44
N ASN A 210 45.14 0.55 -2.16
CA ASN A 210 44.12 -0.33 -1.59
C ASN A 210 42.86 0.47 -1.25
N ARG A 211 41.67 -0.09 -1.49
CA ARG A 211 40.39 0.52 -1.14
C ARG A 211 40.21 0.62 0.39
N ILE A 212 39.77 1.77 0.84
CA ILE A 212 39.36 2.04 2.22
C ILE A 212 37.88 2.44 2.19
N PHE A 213 37.03 1.63 2.81
CA PHE A 213 35.61 1.91 2.91
C PHE A 213 35.33 2.81 4.12
N SER A 214 34.52 3.83 3.92
CA SER A 214 34.01 4.67 5.00
C SER A 214 33.17 3.85 5.98
N VAL A 215 33.13 4.28 7.25
CA VAL A 215 32.20 3.73 8.24
C VAL A 215 30.75 4.12 7.92
N GLN A 216 30.56 5.33 7.40
CA GLN A 216 29.25 5.87 7.07
C GLN A 216 28.89 5.58 5.61
N THR A 217 27.59 5.45 5.34
CA THR A 217 27.06 5.40 3.97
C THR A 217 27.14 6.78 3.31
N PHE A 218 27.02 6.79 2.00
CA PHE A 218 26.92 8.03 1.22
C PHE A 218 25.74 8.89 1.70
N GLY A 219 24.56 8.29 1.92
CA GLY A 219 23.37 8.99 2.39
C GLY A 219 23.58 9.66 3.76
N LYS A 220 24.28 8.98 4.67
CA LYS A 220 24.61 9.58 5.97
C LYS A 220 25.53 10.78 5.83
N GLN A 221 26.53 10.70 4.94
CA GLN A 221 27.51 11.78 4.76
C GLN A 221 26.94 13.03 4.10
N PHE A 222 26.05 12.89 3.12
CA PHE A 222 25.59 13.99 2.27
C PHE A 222 24.17 14.48 2.60
N PHE A 223 23.34 13.64 3.20
CA PHE A 223 21.93 13.94 3.53
C PHE A 223 21.60 13.82 5.01
N ASP A 224 22.57 13.39 5.83
CA ASP A 224 22.30 12.97 7.22
C ASP A 224 21.17 11.94 7.29
N LEU A 225 21.15 11.03 6.31
CA LEU A 225 20.11 10.00 6.15
C LEU A 225 20.32 8.88 7.17
N GLU A 226 19.25 8.57 7.90
CA GLU A 226 19.15 7.36 8.70
C GLU A 226 18.09 6.43 8.13
N LYS A 227 18.37 5.14 8.15
CA LYS A 227 17.44 4.09 7.75
C LYS A 227 16.89 3.41 8.99
N VAL A 228 15.57 3.37 9.11
CA VAL A 228 14.87 2.67 10.19
C VAL A 228 14.20 1.45 9.59
N ILE A 229 14.51 0.29 10.14
CA ILE A 229 13.86 -0.98 9.80
C ILE A 229 13.15 -1.45 11.06
N GLY A 230 11.84 -1.46 11.04
CA GLY A 230 11.03 -1.84 12.18
C GLY A 230 9.68 -2.40 11.78
N VAL A 231 8.82 -2.59 12.74
CA VAL A 231 7.48 -3.16 12.59
C VAL A 231 6.44 -2.09 12.95
N VAL A 232 5.37 -1.99 12.17
CA VAL A 232 4.25 -1.09 12.45
C VAL A 232 3.48 -1.62 13.66
N ALA A 233 3.62 -0.96 14.80
CA ALA A 233 2.97 -1.36 16.05
C ALA A 233 1.61 -0.67 16.25
N ALA A 234 1.49 0.61 15.86
CA ALA A 234 0.25 1.38 15.95
C ALA A 234 0.24 2.51 14.91
N ASN A 235 -0.96 2.97 14.54
CA ASN A 235 -1.17 4.09 13.63
C ASN A 235 -2.49 4.81 13.98
N GLU A 236 -2.94 5.76 13.17
CA GLU A 236 -4.17 6.52 13.42
C GLU A 236 -5.44 5.67 13.50
N GLU A 237 -5.42 4.47 12.92
CA GLU A 237 -6.53 3.52 12.99
C GLU A 237 -6.66 2.86 14.36
N THR A 238 -5.53 2.67 15.04
CA THR A 238 -5.48 2.06 16.39
C THR A 238 -5.60 3.11 17.49
N ASP A 239 -5.15 4.34 17.22
CA ASP A 239 -5.22 5.47 18.15
C ASP A 239 -5.40 6.78 17.35
N PRO A 240 -6.58 7.44 17.43
CA PRO A 240 -6.84 8.70 16.73
C PRO A 240 -5.86 9.83 17.06
N SER A 241 -5.17 9.76 18.20
CA SER A 241 -4.12 10.74 18.55
C SER A 241 -2.88 10.64 17.67
N LEU A 242 -2.73 9.54 16.93
CA LEU A 242 -1.64 9.27 15.99
C LEU A 242 -1.94 9.77 14.57
N LYS A 243 -2.90 10.67 14.39
CA LYS A 243 -3.25 11.20 13.07
C LYS A 243 -2.01 11.63 12.26
N GLY A 244 -1.82 10.99 11.10
CA GLY A 244 -0.65 11.21 10.24
C GLY A 244 0.66 10.68 10.80
N LYS A 245 0.61 9.76 11.79
CA LYS A 245 1.78 9.20 12.46
C LYS A 245 1.66 7.69 12.61
N THR A 246 2.83 7.05 12.72
CA THR A 246 2.96 5.61 12.93
C THR A 246 3.94 5.33 14.06
N VAL A 247 3.58 4.44 14.95
CA VAL A 247 4.50 3.90 15.97
C VAL A 247 5.24 2.73 15.36
N ILE A 248 6.56 2.80 15.39
CA ILE A 248 7.46 1.77 14.90
C ILE A 248 8.20 1.15 16.08
N GLU A 249 8.08 -0.15 16.22
CA GLU A 249 8.94 -0.97 17.07
C GLU A 249 10.11 -1.49 16.25
N VAL A 250 11.29 -1.53 16.86
CA VAL A 250 12.51 -2.01 16.20
C VAL A 250 12.94 -3.31 16.89
N PRO A 251 12.72 -4.48 16.24
CA PRO A 251 13.16 -5.76 16.77
C PRO A 251 14.70 -5.88 16.75
N GLU A 252 15.26 -6.94 17.35
CA GLU A 252 16.72 -7.17 17.38
C GLU A 252 17.34 -7.24 15.98
N SER A 253 16.59 -7.77 15.00
CA SER A 253 16.97 -7.81 13.58
C SER A 253 16.79 -6.49 12.84
N GLY A 254 16.18 -5.50 13.48
CA GLY A 254 15.89 -4.18 12.91
C GLY A 254 17.06 -3.21 13.00
N THR A 255 16.83 -1.99 12.53
CA THR A 255 17.82 -0.89 12.59
C THR A 255 17.11 0.41 12.93
N GLY A 256 17.82 1.33 13.57
CA GLY A 256 17.31 2.63 13.93
C GLY A 256 16.70 2.68 15.33
N ARG A 257 15.87 3.67 15.59
CA ARG A 257 15.28 3.91 16.92
C ARG A 257 13.79 3.61 16.90
N PRO A 258 13.25 2.89 17.90
CA PRO A 258 11.80 2.76 18.06
C PRO A 258 11.18 4.11 18.42
N GLY A 259 9.95 4.38 17.95
CA GLY A 259 9.25 5.62 18.29
C GLY A 259 8.08 5.93 17.37
N THR A 260 7.53 7.15 17.52
CA THR A 260 6.40 7.64 16.75
C THR A 260 6.88 8.54 15.62
N TYR A 261 6.78 8.06 14.40
CA TYR A 261 7.23 8.75 13.18
C TYR A 261 6.07 9.48 12.50
N SER A 262 6.36 10.69 11.96
CA SER A 262 5.39 11.49 11.18
C SER A 262 5.22 10.95 9.77
N VAL A 263 4.71 9.74 9.66
CA VAL A 263 4.39 9.04 8.42
C VAL A 263 3.13 8.23 8.65
N SER A 264 2.22 8.22 7.68
CA SER A 264 0.98 7.44 7.74
C SER A 264 1.21 6.02 7.24
N THR A 265 0.51 5.07 7.85
CA THR A 265 0.37 3.69 7.39
C THR A 265 -1.11 3.29 7.43
N LYS A 266 -1.47 2.26 6.69
CA LYS A 266 -2.85 1.73 6.65
C LYS A 266 -3.08 0.74 7.78
N PHE A 267 -4.35 0.41 8.02
CA PHE A 267 -4.71 -0.63 8.99
C PHE A 267 -4.06 -1.99 8.64
N GLU A 268 -4.05 -2.35 7.37
CA GLU A 268 -3.46 -3.61 6.89
C GLU A 268 -1.92 -3.67 7.00
N ASP A 269 -1.28 -2.56 7.34
CA ASP A 269 0.17 -2.51 7.53
C ASP A 269 0.60 -2.83 8.97
N LEU A 270 -0.34 -2.92 9.90
CA LEU A 270 -0.08 -3.35 11.28
C LEU A 270 0.62 -4.71 11.30
N GLY A 271 1.65 -4.82 12.12
CA GLY A 271 2.47 -6.01 12.25
C GLY A 271 3.47 -6.25 11.11
N LYS A 272 3.43 -5.47 10.02
CA LYS A 272 4.39 -5.61 8.92
C LYS A 272 5.71 -4.90 9.21
N SER A 273 6.79 -5.49 8.72
CA SER A 273 8.10 -4.87 8.67
C SER A 273 8.15 -3.79 7.60
N VAL A 274 8.66 -2.62 7.95
CA VAL A 274 8.75 -1.43 7.09
C VAL A 274 10.13 -0.82 7.10
N ILE A 275 10.43 -0.04 6.06
CA ILE A 275 11.58 0.85 5.98
C ILE A 275 11.09 2.29 6.00
N ILE A 276 11.70 3.10 6.85
CA ILE A 276 11.51 4.55 6.90
C ILE A 276 12.89 5.21 6.79
N TYR A 277 12.98 6.28 6.01
CA TYR A 277 14.19 7.09 5.93
C TYR A 277 13.97 8.42 6.63
N THR A 278 14.88 8.78 7.56
CA THR A 278 14.78 10.01 8.34
C THR A 278 15.99 10.90 8.15
N LYS A 279 15.84 12.19 8.40
CA LYS A 279 16.98 13.11 8.50
C LYS A 279 17.52 13.07 9.93
N GLY A 280 18.69 12.46 10.09
CA GLY A 280 19.27 12.19 11.40
C GLY A 280 18.31 11.41 12.29
N ASP A 281 18.39 11.63 13.59
CA ASP A 281 17.53 10.99 14.60
C ASP A 281 16.11 11.58 14.68
N SER A 282 15.62 12.23 13.62
CA SER A 282 14.33 12.93 13.64
C SER A 282 13.16 11.98 13.46
N PHE A 283 12.15 12.08 14.32
CA PHE A 283 10.87 11.40 14.16
C PHE A 283 9.89 12.14 13.24
N SER A 284 10.19 13.38 12.85
CA SER A 284 9.29 14.22 12.04
C SER A 284 9.81 14.56 10.65
N ASN A 285 11.12 14.50 10.44
CA ASN A 285 11.71 14.77 9.12
C ASN A 285 11.91 13.44 8.38
N ILE A 286 10.86 12.99 7.70
CA ILE A 286 10.82 11.73 6.97
C ILE A 286 11.06 12.01 5.48
N TYR A 287 11.85 11.16 4.84
CA TYR A 287 12.04 11.15 3.39
C TYR A 287 11.16 10.05 2.76
N GLY A 288 10.10 10.47 2.06
CA GLY A 288 9.15 9.56 1.42
C GLY A 288 8.09 9.04 2.39
N GLU A 289 7.68 7.82 2.17
CA GLU A 289 6.64 7.09 2.90
C GLU A 289 7.23 5.93 3.71
N ALA A 290 6.41 5.27 4.51
CA ALA A 290 6.77 4.01 5.12
C ALA A 290 6.65 2.89 4.06
N ASN A 291 7.78 2.28 3.70
CA ASN A 291 7.83 1.28 2.66
C ASN A 291 7.71 -0.12 3.25
N ILE A 292 6.69 -0.87 2.85
CA ILE A 292 6.49 -2.26 3.26
C ILE A 292 7.61 -3.11 2.67
N ARG A 293 8.35 -3.84 3.52
CA ARG A 293 9.47 -4.68 3.07
C ARG A 293 8.97 -5.92 2.34
N PRO A 294 9.65 -6.35 1.27
CA PRO A 294 9.32 -7.60 0.56
C PRO A 294 9.46 -8.86 1.44
N ILE A 295 10.20 -8.78 2.55
CA ILE A 295 10.39 -9.88 3.50
C ILE A 295 9.08 -10.30 4.19
N ASN A 296 8.07 -9.39 4.26
CA ASN A 296 6.79 -9.73 4.84
C ASN A 296 6.12 -10.85 4.04
N ARG A 297 5.93 -11.98 4.68
CA ARG A 297 5.11 -13.06 4.14
C ARG A 297 3.73 -12.97 4.75
N THR A 298 2.72 -12.82 3.90
CA THR A 298 1.34 -12.73 4.35
C THR A 298 0.50 -13.83 3.72
N VAL A 299 -0.37 -14.44 4.50
CA VAL A 299 -1.38 -15.37 4.01
C VAL A 299 -2.74 -14.92 4.50
N THR A 300 -3.74 -15.00 3.63
CA THR A 300 -5.09 -14.51 3.92
C THR A 300 -6.12 -15.61 3.68
N THR A 301 -7.12 -15.67 4.55
CA THR A 301 -8.27 -16.54 4.40
C THR A 301 -9.57 -15.82 4.72
N TYR A 302 -10.66 -16.35 4.17
CA TYR A 302 -12.05 -16.01 4.51
C TYR A 302 -12.80 -17.22 5.09
N SER A 303 -12.08 -18.29 5.38
CA SER A 303 -12.66 -19.53 5.91
C SER A 303 -13.05 -19.39 7.35
N GLU A 304 -14.07 -20.12 7.76
CA GLU A 304 -14.39 -20.34 9.15
C GLU A 304 -13.23 -21.11 9.82
N LEU A 305 -12.64 -20.50 10.85
CA LEU A 305 -11.55 -21.08 11.63
C LEU A 305 -11.83 -20.99 13.13
N ASN A 306 -11.34 -21.95 13.86
CA ASN A 306 -11.42 -21.99 15.31
C ASN A 306 -10.04 -22.21 15.95
N ASP A 307 -9.95 -22.00 17.26
CA ASP A 307 -8.75 -22.25 18.06
C ASP A 307 -8.72 -23.69 18.58
N LYS A 308 -8.92 -24.68 17.70
CA LYS A 308 -8.84 -26.09 18.05
C LYS A 308 -7.49 -26.70 17.66
N ARG A 309 -7.35 -28.02 17.94
CA ARG A 309 -6.12 -28.78 17.69
C ARG A 309 -5.76 -28.78 16.20
N GLU A 310 -4.49 -28.86 15.89
CA GLU A 310 -3.93 -28.91 14.53
C GLU A 310 -4.54 -30.01 13.63
N SER A 311 -5.02 -31.11 14.23
CA SER A 311 -5.71 -32.20 13.51
C SER A 311 -7.11 -31.80 13.01
N ASP A 312 -7.67 -30.71 13.49
CA ASP A 312 -8.96 -30.18 13.03
C ASP A 312 -8.73 -29.34 11.75
N LYS A 313 -9.30 -29.75 10.63
CA LYS A 313 -9.17 -29.06 9.33
C LYS A 313 -9.69 -27.62 9.35
N ASN A 314 -10.53 -27.27 10.29
CA ASN A 314 -11.04 -25.91 10.50
C ASN A 314 -10.25 -25.16 11.58
N SER A 315 -9.07 -25.66 12.02
CA SER A 315 -8.25 -24.96 12.98
C SER A 315 -7.31 -23.97 12.32
N LEU A 316 -7.03 -22.87 13.04
CA LEU A 316 -6.02 -21.89 12.64
C LEU A 316 -4.67 -22.54 12.36
N ARG A 317 -4.22 -23.49 13.22
CA ARG A 317 -2.93 -24.19 13.07
C ARG A 317 -2.88 -25.05 11.81
N TYR A 318 -3.96 -25.76 11.49
CA TYR A 318 -4.04 -26.54 10.24
C TYR A 318 -3.94 -25.63 9.02
N TRP A 319 -4.73 -24.56 8.97
CA TRP A 319 -4.69 -23.60 7.86
C TRP A 319 -3.28 -23.00 7.66
N LEU A 320 -2.64 -22.57 8.73
CA LEU A 320 -1.27 -22.02 8.66
C LEU A 320 -0.26 -23.06 8.17
N SER A 321 -0.36 -24.30 8.64
CA SER A 321 0.53 -25.39 8.19
C SER A 321 0.41 -25.66 6.68
N GLN A 322 -0.80 -25.60 6.12
CA GLN A 322 -1.02 -25.71 4.67
C GLN A 322 -0.39 -24.54 3.90
N SER A 323 -0.23 -23.41 4.54
CA SER A 323 0.42 -22.22 4.00
C SER A 323 1.94 -22.20 4.27
N GLY A 324 2.47 -23.24 4.94
CA GLY A 324 3.89 -23.33 5.33
C GLY A 324 4.28 -22.32 6.41
N LEU A 325 3.32 -21.91 7.24
CA LEU A 325 3.52 -21.09 8.43
C LEU A 325 3.17 -21.88 9.69
N THR A 326 3.72 -21.46 10.81
CA THR A 326 3.46 -22.03 12.14
C THR A 326 3.13 -20.95 13.15
N ILE A 327 2.54 -21.35 14.28
CA ILE A 327 2.37 -20.47 15.45
C ILE A 327 3.21 -21.08 16.58
N GLY A 328 3.87 -20.22 17.36
CA GLY A 328 4.54 -20.60 18.60
C GLY A 328 3.57 -21.13 19.67
N ASN A 329 4.06 -21.34 20.88
CA ASN A 329 3.22 -21.73 22.01
C ASN A 329 2.28 -20.60 22.44
N ASP A 330 2.72 -19.35 22.29
CA ASP A 330 1.92 -18.15 22.53
C ASP A 330 1.31 -17.68 21.20
N TYR A 331 0.02 -17.35 21.22
CA TYR A 331 -0.62 -16.79 20.04
C TYR A 331 -0.10 -15.38 19.77
N PRO A 332 0.17 -15.04 18.50
CA PRO A 332 0.49 -13.67 18.14
C PRO A 332 -0.72 -12.75 18.38
N VAL A 333 -0.46 -11.45 18.51
CA VAL A 333 -1.52 -10.44 18.63
C VAL A 333 -2.41 -10.49 17.40
N CYS A 334 -3.73 -10.56 17.63
CA CYS A 334 -4.75 -10.43 16.60
C CYS A 334 -5.47 -9.08 16.76
N VAL A 335 -5.40 -8.26 15.73
CA VAL A 335 -6.11 -6.98 15.71
C VAL A 335 -7.36 -7.10 14.85
N THR A 336 -8.53 -6.95 15.47
CA THR A 336 -9.81 -7.03 14.78
C THR A 336 -10.36 -5.64 14.49
N LYS A 337 -10.71 -5.37 13.25
CA LYS A 337 -11.31 -4.13 12.76
C LYS A 337 -12.67 -4.40 12.11
N SER A 338 -13.65 -3.57 12.49
CA SER A 338 -14.96 -3.47 11.86
C SER A 338 -15.38 -1.99 11.84
N PHE A 339 -16.47 -1.62 12.50
CA PHE A 339 -16.85 -0.23 12.76
C PHE A 339 -16.37 0.17 14.16
N GLY A 340 -15.88 1.41 14.29
CA GLY A 340 -15.31 1.92 15.53
C GLY A 340 -13.82 1.55 15.73
N PRO A 341 -13.30 1.68 16.97
CA PRO A 341 -11.90 1.41 17.28
C PRO A 341 -11.57 -0.09 17.13
N PRO A 342 -10.34 -0.43 16.68
CA PRO A 342 -9.92 -1.82 16.59
C PRO A 342 -9.76 -2.45 17.97
N LEU A 343 -9.95 -3.77 18.03
CA LEU A 343 -9.75 -4.58 19.21
C LEU A 343 -8.44 -5.37 19.11
N PHE A 344 -7.65 -5.35 20.18
CA PHE A 344 -6.42 -6.14 20.33
C PHE A 344 -6.71 -7.30 21.26
N GLU A 345 -6.68 -8.50 20.74
CA GLU A 345 -7.07 -9.70 21.51
C GLU A 345 -6.25 -10.93 21.07
N GLU A 346 -6.35 -12.01 21.82
CA GLU A 346 -5.90 -13.31 21.35
C GLU A 346 -6.88 -13.84 20.30
N PHE A 347 -6.38 -14.61 19.34
CA PHE A 347 -7.25 -15.20 18.33
C PHE A 347 -8.22 -16.20 18.98
N GLY A 348 -9.51 -15.98 18.83
CA GLY A 348 -10.56 -16.89 19.25
C GLY A 348 -11.13 -17.71 18.09
N SER A 349 -11.62 -17.01 17.06
CA SER A 349 -12.20 -17.63 15.86
C SER A 349 -12.23 -16.65 14.70
N ASN A 350 -12.41 -17.18 13.50
CA ASN A 350 -12.72 -16.43 12.27
C ASN A 350 -14.03 -16.97 11.70
N GLY A 351 -15.01 -16.11 11.50
CA GLY A 351 -16.27 -16.49 10.86
C GLY A 351 -16.09 -16.67 9.34
N ALA A 352 -16.96 -17.45 8.73
CA ALA A 352 -16.99 -17.59 7.28
C ALA A 352 -17.20 -16.22 6.62
N GLY A 353 -16.30 -15.81 5.73
CA GLY A 353 -16.34 -14.50 5.07
C GLY A 353 -15.59 -13.39 5.78
N GLU A 354 -15.24 -13.51 7.04
CA GLU A 354 -14.34 -12.59 7.72
C GLU A 354 -12.92 -12.74 7.16
N LYS A 355 -12.26 -11.62 6.86
CA LYS A 355 -10.91 -11.63 6.31
C LYS A 355 -9.87 -11.71 7.43
N LEU A 356 -9.17 -12.83 7.53
CA LEU A 356 -8.03 -13.01 8.43
C LEU A 356 -6.74 -13.03 7.62
N THR A 357 -5.79 -12.19 8.01
CA THR A 357 -4.43 -12.16 7.45
C THR A 357 -3.42 -12.48 8.55
N ALA A 358 -2.61 -13.50 8.34
CA ALA A 358 -1.46 -13.84 9.18
C ALA A 358 -0.19 -13.29 8.53
N ILE A 359 0.70 -12.74 9.34
CA ILE A 359 1.90 -12.01 8.93
C ILE A 359 3.11 -12.63 9.63
N ASP A 360 4.06 -13.10 8.83
CA ASP A 360 5.44 -13.41 9.20
C ASP A 360 6.29 -12.24 8.69
N ASN A 361 6.79 -11.41 9.59
CA ASN A 361 7.42 -10.13 9.24
C ASN A 361 8.94 -10.17 9.20
N ASP A 362 9.55 -11.33 9.50
CA ASP A 362 10.99 -11.55 9.48
C ASP A 362 11.43 -12.78 8.64
N SER A 363 10.46 -13.51 8.08
CA SER A 363 10.63 -14.72 7.25
C SER A 363 11.21 -15.92 8.02
N ASP A 364 10.96 -16.03 9.33
CA ASP A 364 11.37 -17.20 10.13
C ASP A 364 10.39 -18.38 10.01
N GLY A 365 9.28 -18.18 9.31
CA GLY A 365 8.22 -19.18 9.11
C GLY A 365 7.20 -19.24 10.25
N LYS A 366 7.27 -18.32 11.20
CA LYS A 366 6.29 -18.17 12.27
C LYS A 366 5.44 -16.92 12.06
N VAL A 367 4.21 -17.01 12.51
CA VAL A 367 3.31 -15.85 12.49
C VAL A 367 3.63 -14.94 13.66
N ASP A 368 3.98 -13.69 13.37
CA ASP A 368 4.27 -12.64 14.35
C ASP A 368 3.04 -11.81 14.69
N TYR A 369 2.14 -11.65 13.73
CA TYR A 369 0.99 -10.75 13.84
C TYR A 369 -0.20 -11.25 13.02
N MET A 370 -1.41 -10.95 13.47
CA MET A 370 -2.63 -11.23 12.73
C MET A 370 -3.51 -9.99 12.63
N VAL A 371 -4.12 -9.81 11.47
CA VAL A 371 -5.08 -8.72 11.19
C VAL A 371 -6.38 -9.37 10.73
N LYS A 372 -7.47 -9.07 11.43
CA LYS A 372 -8.81 -9.53 11.12
C LYS A 372 -9.69 -8.33 10.73
N ILE A 373 -10.34 -8.41 9.56
CA ILE A 373 -11.31 -7.42 9.11
C ILE A 373 -12.68 -8.09 9.05
N VAL A 374 -13.63 -7.52 9.79
CA VAL A 374 -15.03 -7.94 9.82
C VAL A 374 -15.85 -6.88 9.11
N GLU A 375 -16.14 -7.12 7.84
CA GLU A 375 -16.99 -6.24 7.03
C GLU A 375 -18.45 -6.35 7.49
N ARG A 376 -19.25 -5.34 7.17
CA ARG A 376 -20.70 -5.38 7.33
C ARG A 376 -21.36 -5.38 5.95
N ALA A 377 -22.25 -6.34 5.73
CA ALA A 377 -23.06 -6.36 4.53
C ALA A 377 -24.22 -5.36 4.64
N ALA A 378 -24.49 -4.62 3.58
CA ALA A 378 -25.56 -3.63 3.52
C ALA A 378 -26.00 -3.37 2.07
N THR A 379 -27.16 -2.74 1.91
CA THR A 379 -27.68 -2.25 0.63
C THR A 379 -27.59 -0.72 0.60
N VAL A 380 -27.20 -0.15 -0.55
CA VAL A 380 -27.25 1.29 -0.79
C VAL A 380 -28.70 1.72 -0.96
N THR A 381 -29.26 2.45 -0.02
CA THR A 381 -30.67 2.88 -0.02
C THR A 381 -30.91 4.22 -0.67
N ALA A 382 -29.90 5.09 -0.69
CA ALA A 382 -29.99 6.38 -1.37
C ALA A 382 -28.62 6.89 -1.79
N LYS A 383 -28.55 7.57 -2.95
CA LYS A 383 -27.38 8.28 -3.45
C LYS A 383 -27.78 9.64 -3.99
N ARG A 384 -27.09 10.69 -3.54
CA ARG A 384 -27.17 12.03 -4.10
C ARG A 384 -25.81 12.40 -4.68
N ALA A 385 -25.76 12.78 -5.95
CA ALA A 385 -24.52 13.09 -6.66
C ALA A 385 -24.15 14.59 -6.66
N THR A 386 -25.05 15.48 -6.20
CA THR A 386 -24.84 16.95 -6.25
C THR A 386 -24.14 17.46 -5.00
N GLY A 387 -23.24 18.44 -5.16
CA GLY A 387 -22.44 19.01 -4.06
C GLY A 387 -21.37 18.02 -3.59
N GLU A 388 -21.26 17.83 -2.27
CA GLU A 388 -20.36 16.82 -1.68
C GLU A 388 -20.90 15.40 -1.85
N GLY A 389 -22.09 15.26 -2.42
CA GLY A 389 -22.78 13.99 -2.53
C GLY A 389 -23.29 13.48 -1.17
N SER A 390 -24.04 12.40 -1.19
CA SER A 390 -24.34 11.61 0.02
C SER A 390 -24.69 10.18 -0.35
N LEU A 391 -24.39 9.24 0.55
CA LEU A 391 -24.78 7.85 0.47
C LEU A 391 -25.47 7.44 1.77
N ARG A 392 -26.50 6.62 1.65
CA ARG A 392 -27.15 5.96 2.80
C ARG A 392 -27.21 4.47 2.56
N PHE A 393 -27.14 3.74 3.64
CA PHE A 393 -27.20 2.29 3.67
C PHE A 393 -28.25 1.86 4.69
N ASP A 394 -28.84 0.69 4.48
CA ASP A 394 -29.82 0.14 5.42
C ASP A 394 -29.23 -0.28 6.77
N ARG A 395 -27.97 -0.76 6.77
CA ARG A 395 -27.30 -1.38 7.92
C ARG A 395 -26.00 -0.72 8.36
N ILE A 396 -25.55 0.31 7.65
CA ILE A 396 -24.34 1.08 7.99
C ILE A 396 -24.79 2.47 8.44
N PRO A 397 -24.76 2.77 9.74
CA PRO A 397 -25.16 4.07 10.25
C PRO A 397 -24.13 5.14 9.89
N GLY A 398 -24.55 6.39 9.87
CA GLY A 398 -23.70 7.56 9.68
C GLY A 398 -24.02 8.35 8.41
N ASP A 399 -23.38 9.52 8.31
CA ASP A 399 -23.48 10.42 7.16
C ASP A 399 -22.25 10.24 6.26
N TRP A 400 -22.45 9.51 5.17
CA TRP A 400 -21.41 9.17 4.22
C TRP A 400 -21.49 10.04 2.97
N ASN A 401 -20.36 10.54 2.48
CA ASN A 401 -20.29 11.42 1.30
C ASN A 401 -19.01 11.15 0.49
N SER A 402 -18.84 11.85 -0.63
CA SER A 402 -17.70 11.61 -1.54
C SER A 402 -16.31 11.88 -0.95
N LYS A 403 -16.21 12.52 0.23
CA LYS A 403 -14.93 12.77 0.90
C LYS A 403 -14.53 11.64 1.84
N ASN A 404 -15.53 10.92 2.38
CA ASN A 404 -15.31 9.89 3.40
C ASN A 404 -15.81 8.49 2.99
N VAL A 405 -16.14 8.29 1.71
CA VAL A 405 -16.43 6.97 1.13
C VAL A 405 -15.41 6.68 0.04
N ASP A 406 -14.75 5.55 0.15
CA ASP A 406 -13.92 5.03 -0.91
C ASP A 406 -14.81 4.56 -2.08
N ASP A 407 -14.39 4.82 -3.34
CA ASP A 407 -15.16 4.46 -4.54
C ASP A 407 -16.61 4.99 -4.62
N PHE A 408 -16.90 6.14 -3.98
CA PHE A 408 -18.23 6.77 -3.99
C PHE A 408 -18.91 6.78 -5.37
N SER A 409 -18.13 7.05 -6.43
CA SER A 409 -18.64 7.18 -7.80
C SER A 409 -19.16 5.84 -8.36
N ALA A 410 -18.56 4.73 -7.97
CA ALA A 410 -18.87 3.40 -8.48
C ALA A 410 -20.15 2.81 -7.89
N LEU A 411 -20.63 3.33 -6.76
CA LEU A 411 -21.83 2.82 -6.07
C LEU A 411 -23.12 3.39 -6.67
N ASN A 412 -24.16 2.58 -6.69
CA ASN A 412 -25.52 2.97 -7.10
C ASN A 412 -26.51 2.52 -6.03
N VAL A 413 -27.72 3.11 -6.06
CA VAL A 413 -28.86 2.62 -5.26
C VAL A 413 -29.10 1.15 -5.61
N ASP A 414 -29.49 0.35 -4.61
CA ASP A 414 -29.71 -1.10 -4.67
C ASP A 414 -28.43 -1.96 -4.82
N ASP A 415 -27.24 -1.35 -4.87
CA ASP A 415 -26.02 -2.14 -4.78
C ASP A 415 -25.91 -2.82 -3.40
N VAL A 416 -25.69 -4.11 -3.38
CA VAL A 416 -25.30 -4.86 -2.17
C VAL A 416 -23.80 -4.70 -2.00
N VAL A 417 -23.38 -4.27 -0.83
CA VAL A 417 -22.00 -3.90 -0.51
C VAL A 417 -21.52 -4.59 0.75
N LEU A 418 -20.21 -4.66 0.88
CA LEU A 418 -19.49 -5.03 2.09
C LEU A 418 -18.59 -3.86 2.47
N ALA A 419 -18.62 -3.45 3.74
CA ALA A 419 -17.88 -2.28 4.18
C ALA A 419 -17.36 -2.41 5.61
N TYR A 420 -16.29 -1.65 5.90
CA TYR A 420 -15.78 -1.39 7.25
C TYR A 420 -15.26 0.04 7.33
N GLU A 421 -15.07 0.54 8.54
CA GLU A 421 -14.54 1.88 8.75
C GLU A 421 -13.03 1.85 8.96
N SER A 422 -12.28 2.72 8.26
CA SER A 422 -10.83 2.87 8.40
C SER A 422 -10.44 4.33 8.16
N GLY A 423 -9.67 4.95 9.09
CA GLY A 423 -9.21 6.34 8.99
C GLY A 423 -10.33 7.38 8.90
N GLY A 424 -11.48 7.12 9.51
CA GLY A 424 -12.67 7.98 9.38
C GLY A 424 -13.31 7.95 8.00
N LYS A 425 -12.95 6.95 7.17
CA LYS A 425 -13.55 6.66 5.88
C LYS A 425 -14.28 5.35 5.90
N LEU A 426 -15.32 5.24 5.09
CA LEU A 426 -15.96 3.99 4.77
C LEU A 426 -15.21 3.34 3.60
N ILE A 427 -14.54 2.24 3.89
CA ILE A 427 -13.95 1.38 2.87
C ILE A 427 -15.06 0.44 2.43
N VAL A 428 -15.46 0.55 1.16
CA VAL A 428 -16.63 -0.14 0.64
C VAL A 428 -16.32 -0.84 -0.68
N ARG A 429 -16.87 -2.04 -0.85
CA ARG A 429 -16.81 -2.76 -2.12
C ARG A 429 -18.17 -3.37 -2.45
N LYS A 430 -18.48 -3.47 -3.73
CA LYS A 430 -19.68 -4.21 -4.16
C LYS A 430 -19.50 -5.70 -3.88
N ALA A 431 -20.55 -6.34 -3.41
CA ALA A 431 -20.61 -7.79 -3.28
C ALA A 431 -20.55 -8.44 -4.67
N GLY A 432 -19.80 -9.54 -4.79
CA GLY A 432 -19.88 -10.40 -5.95
C GLY A 432 -21.30 -10.95 -6.09
N SER A 433 -21.79 -11.22 -7.31
CA SER A 433 -23.11 -11.82 -7.48
C SER A 433 -23.17 -12.76 -8.68
N PHE A 434 -24.06 -13.74 -8.61
CA PHE A 434 -24.40 -14.64 -9.71
C PHE A 434 -25.88 -15.04 -9.64
N THR A 435 -26.42 -15.52 -10.73
CA THR A 435 -27.77 -16.08 -10.78
C THR A 435 -27.68 -17.58 -10.95
N GLY A 436 -28.49 -18.34 -10.21
CA GLY A 436 -28.45 -19.80 -10.28
C GLY A 436 -29.67 -20.47 -9.62
N LYS A 437 -29.69 -21.80 -9.66
CA LYS A 437 -30.78 -22.64 -9.13
C LYS A 437 -30.26 -23.60 -8.09
N MET A 438 -30.89 -23.62 -6.91
CA MET A 438 -30.58 -24.59 -5.88
C MET A 438 -31.09 -25.99 -6.31
N THR A 439 -30.19 -26.96 -6.28
CA THR A 439 -30.49 -28.36 -6.68
C THR A 439 -30.44 -29.33 -5.53
N SER A 440 -29.74 -29.03 -4.47
CA SER A 440 -29.70 -29.79 -3.21
C SER A 440 -29.27 -28.91 -2.05
N CYS A 441 -29.60 -29.33 -0.83
CA CYS A 441 -29.18 -28.62 0.37
C CYS A 441 -28.88 -29.56 1.53
N ILE A 442 -28.16 -29.03 2.54
CA ILE A 442 -27.89 -29.67 3.82
C ILE A 442 -28.14 -28.62 4.92
N PRO A 443 -29.43 -28.39 5.28
CA PRO A 443 -29.79 -27.30 6.21
C PRO A 443 -29.05 -27.36 7.56
N ALA A 444 -28.83 -28.56 8.10
CA ALA A 444 -28.12 -28.78 9.34
C ALA A 444 -26.66 -28.23 9.33
N TYR A 445 -26.09 -28.02 8.15
CA TYR A 445 -24.74 -27.47 7.96
C TYR A 445 -24.78 -26.11 7.25
N GLY A 446 -25.95 -25.52 7.01
CA GLY A 446 -26.10 -24.27 6.29
C GLY A 446 -25.44 -24.29 4.90
N LYS A 447 -25.64 -25.39 4.14
CA LYS A 447 -25.01 -25.58 2.82
C LYS A 447 -26.02 -25.91 1.75
N ALA A 448 -25.84 -25.35 0.55
CA ALA A 448 -26.65 -25.61 -0.62
C ALA A 448 -25.78 -25.81 -1.87
N THR A 449 -26.20 -26.71 -2.75
CA THR A 449 -25.64 -26.85 -4.10
C THR A 449 -26.44 -25.99 -5.05
N ILE A 450 -25.81 -25.03 -5.69
CA ILE A 450 -26.41 -24.12 -6.67
C ILE A 450 -25.63 -24.29 -7.96
N ASP A 451 -26.33 -24.71 -9.01
CA ASP A 451 -25.76 -25.06 -10.33
C ASP A 451 -24.51 -25.97 -10.23
N GLY A 452 -24.57 -26.95 -9.33
CA GLY A 452 -23.47 -27.93 -9.12
C GLY A 452 -22.32 -27.48 -8.22
N VAL A 453 -22.32 -26.26 -7.72
CA VAL A 453 -21.31 -25.73 -6.78
C VAL A 453 -21.88 -25.66 -5.38
N LEU A 454 -21.10 -26.10 -4.38
CA LEU A 454 -21.50 -26.09 -2.97
C LEU A 454 -21.17 -24.74 -2.35
N TYR A 455 -22.20 -24.06 -1.84
CA TYR A 455 -22.09 -22.78 -1.11
C TYR A 455 -22.50 -22.94 0.34
N GLY A 456 -21.95 -22.09 1.22
CA GLY A 456 -22.33 -21.93 2.62
C GLY A 456 -22.77 -20.49 2.91
N ALA A 457 -23.39 -20.28 4.08
CA ALA A 457 -23.67 -18.95 4.59
C ALA A 457 -22.40 -18.23 5.01
N SER A 458 -22.36 -16.93 4.81
CA SER A 458 -21.38 -16.02 5.43
C SER A 458 -21.78 -15.71 6.86
N SER A 459 -20.80 -15.51 7.75
CA SER A 459 -21.04 -14.90 9.07
C SER A 459 -21.40 -13.41 8.97
N LEU A 460 -21.18 -12.83 7.78
CA LEU A 460 -21.51 -11.43 7.45
C LEU A 460 -22.89 -11.31 6.80
N ALA A 461 -23.63 -12.43 6.66
CA ALA A 461 -24.92 -12.45 6.01
C ALA A 461 -25.92 -11.50 6.66
N PHE A 462 -26.91 -11.09 5.91
CA PHE A 462 -28.04 -10.34 6.42
C PHE A 462 -28.82 -11.22 7.43
N ASP A 463 -29.34 -10.59 8.50
CA ASP A 463 -30.21 -11.30 9.45
C ASP A 463 -31.44 -11.88 8.76
N ASP A 464 -31.91 -11.19 7.71
CA ASP A 464 -32.93 -11.63 6.79
C ASP A 464 -32.26 -11.84 5.41
N ILE A 465 -32.04 -13.12 5.06
CA ILE A 465 -31.21 -13.49 3.92
C ILE A 465 -31.85 -13.17 2.57
N ASP A 466 -33.17 -13.08 2.50
CA ASP A 466 -33.94 -12.81 1.26
C ASP A 466 -34.65 -11.44 1.25
N GLY A 467 -34.50 -10.65 2.32
CA GLY A 467 -35.06 -9.30 2.42
C GLY A 467 -36.58 -9.26 2.61
N GLY A 468 -37.18 -10.33 3.09
CA GLY A 468 -38.63 -10.39 3.39
C GLY A 468 -39.06 -9.38 4.45
N GLU A 469 -40.29 -8.88 4.36
CA GLU A 469 -40.78 -7.79 5.24
C GLU A 469 -41.31 -8.26 6.60
N THR A 470 -41.52 -9.56 6.80
CA THR A 470 -42.31 -10.04 7.94
C THR A 470 -41.59 -10.94 8.93
N ASP A 471 -40.64 -11.73 8.52
CA ASP A 471 -39.90 -12.64 9.39
C ASP A 471 -38.44 -12.73 8.94
N SER A 472 -37.48 -12.52 9.87
CA SER A 472 -36.06 -12.73 9.56
C SER A 472 -35.78 -14.19 9.28
N ILE A 473 -35.36 -14.49 8.04
CA ILE A 473 -35.06 -15.84 7.58
C ILE A 473 -33.56 -16.02 7.44
N THR A 474 -33.01 -17.00 8.13
CA THR A 474 -31.61 -17.40 7.98
C THR A 474 -31.38 -18.19 6.69
N PHE A 475 -30.12 -18.26 6.24
CA PHE A 475 -29.78 -19.08 5.06
C PHE A 475 -30.18 -20.56 5.26
N SER A 476 -30.02 -21.11 6.46
CA SER A 476 -30.40 -22.49 6.77
C SER A 476 -31.92 -22.74 6.65
N GLU A 477 -32.74 -21.78 7.04
CA GLU A 477 -34.21 -21.83 6.90
C GLU A 477 -34.60 -21.66 5.43
N TRP A 478 -33.97 -20.69 4.73
CA TRP A 478 -34.24 -20.45 3.31
C TRP A 478 -33.96 -21.68 2.44
N ILE A 479 -32.83 -22.39 2.65
CA ILE A 479 -32.47 -23.59 1.89
C ILE A 479 -33.32 -24.80 2.28
N ALA A 480 -33.96 -24.80 3.43
CA ALA A 480 -34.87 -25.87 3.86
C ALA A 480 -36.25 -25.75 3.23
N ASP A 481 -36.62 -24.59 2.70
CA ASP A 481 -37.87 -24.37 2.02
C ASP A 481 -37.91 -25.08 0.65
N GLY A 482 -38.84 -26.01 0.49
CA GLY A 482 -39.01 -26.78 -0.75
C GLY A 482 -39.37 -25.93 -1.96
N ASP A 483 -40.00 -24.77 -1.76
CA ASP A 483 -40.40 -23.87 -2.84
C ASP A 483 -39.24 -23.15 -3.50
N ASN A 484 -38.07 -23.13 -2.85
CA ASN A 484 -36.85 -22.51 -3.39
C ASN A 484 -36.04 -23.42 -4.33
N PHE A 485 -36.38 -24.74 -4.40
CA PHE A 485 -35.69 -25.65 -5.29
C PHE A 485 -36.02 -25.40 -6.76
N TYR A 486 -34.98 -25.51 -7.61
CA TYR A 486 -35.07 -25.38 -9.08
C TYR A 486 -35.61 -24.04 -9.58
N ARG A 487 -35.86 -23.08 -8.67
CA ARG A 487 -36.16 -21.69 -9.03
C ARG A 487 -34.86 -20.92 -9.18
N GLU A 488 -34.90 -19.92 -10.04
CA GLU A 488 -33.76 -19.04 -10.27
C GLU A 488 -33.73 -17.89 -9.26
N PHE A 489 -32.59 -17.70 -8.61
CA PHE A 489 -32.34 -16.60 -7.67
C PHE A 489 -31.03 -15.93 -7.97
N LYS A 490 -30.90 -14.67 -7.57
CA LYS A 490 -29.61 -13.94 -7.56
C LYS A 490 -29.00 -14.00 -6.17
N PHE A 491 -27.80 -14.51 -6.11
CA PHE A 491 -27.01 -14.68 -4.89
C PHE A 491 -25.91 -13.64 -4.84
N TYR A 492 -25.69 -13.05 -3.66
CA TYR A 492 -24.62 -12.13 -3.39
C TYR A 492 -23.60 -12.77 -2.47
N LEU A 493 -22.32 -12.51 -2.72
CA LEU A 493 -21.20 -13.20 -2.09
C LEU A 493 -20.29 -12.24 -1.35
N ASP A 494 -19.70 -12.72 -0.25
CA ASP A 494 -18.58 -12.09 0.42
C ASP A 494 -17.23 -12.28 -0.34
N GLY A 495 -16.11 -11.91 0.29
CA GLY A 495 -14.77 -12.06 -0.30
C GLY A 495 -14.30 -13.50 -0.39
N GLY A 496 -14.89 -14.42 0.37
CA GLY A 496 -14.58 -15.85 0.41
C GLY A 496 -15.50 -16.69 -0.47
N GLY A 497 -16.52 -16.08 -1.07
CA GLY A 497 -17.50 -16.78 -1.88
C GLY A 497 -18.66 -17.40 -1.09
N HIS A 498 -18.90 -16.94 0.16
CA HIS A 498 -20.06 -17.38 0.94
C HIS A 498 -21.25 -16.45 0.69
N ILE A 499 -22.45 -16.98 0.80
CA ILE A 499 -23.68 -16.25 0.52
C ILE A 499 -24.00 -15.29 1.66
N ILE A 500 -24.20 -14.00 1.33
CA ILE A 500 -24.60 -12.93 2.25
C ILE A 500 -26.03 -12.48 2.08
N PHE A 501 -26.59 -12.59 0.86
CA PHE A 501 -27.93 -12.13 0.52
C PHE A 501 -28.45 -12.82 -0.74
N ILE A 502 -29.78 -12.93 -0.85
CA ILE A 502 -30.48 -13.61 -1.96
C ILE A 502 -31.62 -12.72 -2.43
N THR A 503 -31.86 -12.64 -3.74
CA THR A 503 -33.02 -11.96 -4.32
C THR A 503 -33.60 -12.77 -5.44
N ALA A 504 -34.92 -12.66 -5.66
CA ALA A 504 -35.56 -13.27 -6.84
C ALA A 504 -35.06 -12.60 -8.13
N PRO A 505 -34.83 -13.33 -9.24
CA PRO A 505 -34.44 -12.73 -10.51
C PRO A 505 -35.60 -11.91 -11.06
N GLY A 506 -35.33 -10.67 -11.37
CA GLY A 506 -36.34 -9.75 -11.92
C GLY A 506 -37.09 -8.92 -10.90
N ASP A 507 -36.87 -9.12 -9.60
CA ASP A 507 -37.17 -8.13 -8.58
C ASP A 507 -36.09 -7.04 -8.58
N ASN A 508 -35.89 -6.41 -9.74
CA ASN A 508 -35.57 -4.99 -9.77
C ASN A 508 -36.89 -4.24 -9.41
N THR A 509 -37.50 -4.60 -8.31
CA THR A 509 -38.31 -3.64 -7.59
C THR A 509 -37.29 -2.67 -7.01
N ALA A 510 -36.86 -1.69 -7.84
CA ALA A 510 -36.49 -0.41 -7.32
C ALA A 510 -37.50 -0.18 -6.20
N ARG A 511 -37.07 -0.23 -4.92
CA ARG A 511 -37.96 0.10 -3.81
C ARG A 511 -38.45 1.48 -4.17
N GLN A 512 -39.69 1.59 -4.64
CA GLN A 512 -40.25 2.88 -5.02
C GLN A 512 -40.46 3.60 -3.69
N TYR A 513 -39.52 4.45 -3.35
CA TYR A 513 -39.69 5.35 -2.23
C TYR A 513 -40.80 6.33 -2.60
N ALA A 514 -41.85 6.34 -1.80
CA ALA A 514 -42.93 7.30 -1.96
C ALA A 514 -42.97 8.20 -0.74
N TYR A 515 -43.13 9.49 -0.98
CA TYR A 515 -43.49 10.40 0.10
C TYR A 515 -44.96 10.16 0.47
N VAL A 516 -45.23 9.86 1.73
CA VAL A 516 -46.59 9.80 2.24
C VAL A 516 -47.10 11.25 2.34
N LEU A 517 -47.97 11.62 1.42
CA LEU A 517 -48.53 12.98 1.36
C LEU A 517 -49.67 13.13 2.36
N ASP A 518 -50.45 12.07 2.57
CA ASP A 518 -51.61 12.08 3.45
C ASP A 518 -51.98 10.65 3.83
N THR A 519 -52.50 10.48 5.03
CA THR A 519 -53.05 9.22 5.52
C THR A 519 -54.43 9.43 6.08
N SER A 520 -55.40 8.58 5.73
CA SER A 520 -56.72 8.56 6.33
C SER A 520 -57.09 7.15 6.72
N ALA A 521 -57.66 7.00 7.91
CA ALA A 521 -58.17 5.75 8.38
C ALA A 521 -59.68 5.91 8.59
N PHE A 522 -60.47 4.97 8.10
CA PHE A 522 -61.89 4.91 8.34
C PHE A 522 -62.16 3.81 9.38
N PHE A 523 -62.69 4.24 10.52
CA PHE A 523 -63.15 3.34 11.58
C PHE A 523 -64.67 3.15 11.43
N GLY A 524 -65.07 1.99 10.96
CA GLY A 524 -66.51 1.68 10.93
C GLY A 524 -67.13 1.58 12.32
N PRO A 525 -68.42 1.88 12.48
CA PRO A 525 -69.09 1.95 13.80
C PRO A 525 -69.36 0.58 14.43
N TRP A 526 -68.99 -0.53 13.80
CA TRP A 526 -69.24 -1.90 14.30
C TRP A 526 -67.97 -2.74 14.35
N PRO A 527 -67.82 -3.65 15.33
CA PRO A 527 -66.59 -4.41 15.54
C PRO A 527 -66.18 -5.37 14.41
N ASP A 528 -67.04 -5.66 13.46
CA ASP A 528 -66.81 -6.63 12.36
C ASP A 528 -66.47 -5.96 10.99
N TYR A 529 -66.30 -4.63 10.97
CA TYR A 529 -65.87 -3.97 9.75
C TYR A 529 -64.35 -3.92 9.66
N GLU A 530 -63.80 -4.34 8.48
CA GLU A 530 -62.40 -4.15 8.16
C GLU A 530 -61.99 -2.70 8.32
N GLN A 531 -60.96 -2.48 9.10
CA GLN A 531 -60.35 -1.15 9.24
C GLN A 531 -59.51 -0.89 8.00
N ILE A 532 -59.94 0.05 7.14
CA ILE A 532 -59.25 0.37 5.90
C ILE A 532 -58.44 1.66 6.13
N ALA A 533 -57.13 1.56 5.98
CA ALA A 533 -56.25 2.73 5.97
C ALA A 533 -55.85 3.07 4.51
N TYR A 534 -55.92 4.34 4.17
CA TYR A 534 -55.48 4.84 2.88
C TYR A 534 -54.26 5.72 3.06
N ALA A 535 -53.27 5.56 2.21
CA ALA A 535 -52.15 6.47 2.10
C ALA A 535 -52.10 7.06 0.69
N ARG A 536 -51.93 8.37 0.58
CA ARG A 536 -51.63 9.05 -0.67
C ARG A 536 -50.13 9.14 -0.79
N LEU A 537 -49.58 8.52 -1.82
CA LEU A 537 -48.13 8.40 -2.04
C LEU A 537 -47.73 9.24 -3.27
N LEU A 538 -46.59 9.93 -3.15
CA LEU A 538 -45.90 10.56 -4.27
C LEU A 538 -44.66 9.74 -4.57
N PHE A 539 -44.56 9.20 -5.76
CA PHE A 539 -43.39 8.51 -6.25
C PHE A 539 -42.50 9.50 -6.98
N GLU A 540 -41.20 9.41 -6.81
CA GLU A 540 -40.24 10.11 -7.69
C GLU A 540 -40.15 9.32 -9.00
N ASP A 541 -40.39 10.01 -10.15
CA ASP A 541 -40.21 9.47 -11.50
C ASP A 541 -38.72 9.35 -11.86
#